data_531668a830ccd4775d59e6a2ba98c9d1
#
_entry.id   531668a830ccd4775d59e6a2ba98c9d1
#
_cell.length_a   1.000
_cell.length_b   1.000
_cell.length_c   1.000
_cell.angle_alpha   90.00
_cell.angle_beta   90.00
_cell.angle_gamma   90.00
#
_symmetry.space_group_name_H-M   'P 1'
#
loop_
_entity.id
_entity.type
_entity.pdbx_description
1 polymer ?
#
loop_
_entity_poly.entity_id
_entity_poly.type
_entity_poly.pdbx_seq_one_letter_code
_entity_poly.pdbx_strand_id
1 'polypeptide(L)'
;ADIDDKNLQKARAELESLGVPVLSVSLDVADELQWQSVAQQAVVRFGKIHMVVNNAGVGADSGPIESQEKEGWQWALDVNLMGVVYGAKVMVPLIKDHGEGGWIVNVASMAGMGGVPYSGAYNATKAAVVALSEAWAEELKAAGIHVAVLCPAFVQTRIYDSERNRREQYKSKALNPDEESSFSKKAREMVQNGIEP
;
A
#
# COMPACT_ATOMS: atom_id res chain seq x y z
N ALA A 1 -7.24 3.95 7.75
CA ALA A 1 -5.94 4.03 8.41
C ALA A 1 -4.92 4.65 7.45
N ASP A 2 -3.94 5.40 7.96
CA ASP A 2 -2.85 6.01 7.20
C ASP A 2 -1.70 6.34 8.17
N ILE A 3 -0.47 6.46 7.65
CA ILE A 3 0.69 6.94 8.41
C ILE A 3 0.73 8.48 8.49
N ASP A 4 0.08 9.17 7.55
CA ASP A 4 -0.02 10.64 7.50
C ASP A 4 -1.26 11.12 8.26
N ASP A 5 -1.07 11.45 9.54
CA ASP A 5 -2.16 11.86 10.43
C ASP A 5 -2.96 13.07 9.91
N LYS A 6 -2.30 14.00 9.23
CA LYS A 6 -2.98 15.20 8.68
C LYS A 6 -3.98 14.82 7.58
N ASN A 7 -3.56 13.97 6.64
CA ASN A 7 -4.44 13.48 5.59
C ASN A 7 -5.51 12.54 6.14
N LEU A 8 -5.16 11.73 7.15
CA LEU A 8 -6.10 10.85 7.84
C LEU A 8 -7.27 11.64 8.47
N GLN A 9 -6.97 12.75 9.16
CA GLN A 9 -8.01 13.59 9.77
C GLN A 9 -8.89 14.29 8.71
N LYS A 10 -8.29 14.70 7.58
CA LYS A 10 -9.05 15.27 6.46
C LYS A 10 -10.02 14.24 5.87
N ALA A 11 -9.53 13.05 5.55
CA ALA A 11 -10.36 11.96 5.02
C ALA A 11 -11.47 11.55 6.00
N ARG A 12 -11.16 11.53 7.31
CA ARG A 12 -12.17 11.30 8.36
C ARG A 12 -13.30 12.30 8.29
N ALA A 13 -12.97 13.61 8.25
CA ALA A 13 -13.99 14.66 8.23
C ALA A 13 -14.87 14.58 6.96
N GLU A 14 -14.26 14.26 5.81
CA GLU A 14 -14.99 14.06 4.55
C GLU A 14 -15.98 12.89 4.65
N LEU A 15 -15.55 11.74 5.16
CA LEU A 15 -16.40 10.56 5.31
C LEU A 15 -17.50 10.77 6.36
N GLU A 16 -17.20 11.40 7.48
CA GLU A 16 -18.21 11.75 8.51
C GLU A 16 -19.29 12.67 7.95
N SER A 17 -18.93 13.58 7.01
CA SER A 17 -19.90 14.46 6.35
C SER A 17 -20.93 13.71 5.49
N LEU A 18 -20.61 12.47 5.08
CA LEU A 18 -21.54 11.57 4.35
C LEU A 18 -22.49 10.82 5.29
N GLY A 19 -22.40 11.04 6.63
CA GLY A 19 -23.28 10.43 7.61
C GLY A 19 -22.96 8.95 7.91
N VAL A 20 -21.78 8.44 7.51
CA VAL A 20 -21.35 7.07 7.78
C VAL A 20 -20.48 7.00 9.05
N PRO A 21 -20.56 5.92 9.84
CA PRO A 21 -19.67 5.72 10.98
C PRO A 21 -18.23 5.54 10.51
N VAL A 22 -17.31 6.32 11.08
CA VAL A 22 -15.88 6.28 10.74
C VAL A 22 -15.04 6.00 11.97
N LEU A 23 -13.97 5.22 11.79
CA LEU A 23 -12.87 5.06 12.72
C LEU A 23 -11.57 5.38 11.97
N SER A 24 -10.88 6.43 12.37
CA SER A 24 -9.56 6.78 11.83
C SER A 24 -8.47 6.37 12.80
N VAL A 25 -7.47 5.62 12.33
CA VAL A 25 -6.36 5.12 13.15
C VAL A 25 -5.05 5.33 12.40
N SER A 26 -4.03 5.86 13.08
CA SER A 26 -2.68 5.91 12.54
C SER A 26 -2.14 4.50 12.37
N LEU A 27 -1.55 4.21 11.20
CA LEU A 27 -1.02 2.90 10.86
C LEU A 27 0.19 3.04 9.97
N ASP A 28 1.32 2.52 10.44
CA ASP A 28 2.39 2.13 9.57
C ASP A 28 2.21 0.68 9.14
N VAL A 29 1.95 0.46 7.87
CA VAL A 29 1.70 -0.87 7.32
C VAL A 29 2.93 -1.79 7.38
N ALA A 30 4.14 -1.24 7.55
CA ALA A 30 5.36 -2.02 7.75
C ALA A 30 5.50 -2.60 9.17
N ASP A 31 4.57 -2.30 10.08
CA ASP A 31 4.56 -2.77 11.47
C ASP A 31 3.38 -3.71 11.73
N GLU A 32 3.66 -5.00 11.87
CA GLU A 32 2.62 -6.03 12.11
C GLU A 32 1.85 -5.80 13.41
N LEU A 33 2.48 -5.28 14.47
CA LEU A 33 1.81 -5.04 15.75
C LEU A 33 0.79 -3.90 15.63
N GLN A 34 1.08 -2.90 14.82
CA GLN A 34 0.11 -1.84 14.54
C GLN A 34 -1.11 -2.38 13.78
N TRP A 35 -0.92 -3.29 12.81
CA TRP A 35 -2.03 -3.98 12.15
C TRP A 35 -2.95 -4.70 13.15
N GLN A 36 -2.38 -5.43 14.11
CA GLN A 36 -3.15 -6.11 15.17
C GLN A 36 -3.96 -5.12 16.00
N SER A 37 -3.34 -4.00 16.39
CA SER A 37 -4.02 -2.94 17.14
C SER A 37 -5.18 -2.31 16.35
N VAL A 38 -4.97 -2.00 15.07
CA VAL A 38 -6.00 -1.44 14.18
C VAL A 38 -7.17 -2.41 14.01
N ALA A 39 -6.87 -3.68 13.79
CA ALA A 39 -7.88 -4.72 13.64
C ALA A 39 -8.75 -4.86 14.90
N GLN A 40 -8.11 -4.88 16.08
CA GLN A 40 -8.83 -4.92 17.36
C GLN A 40 -9.76 -3.72 17.54
N GLN A 41 -9.27 -2.50 17.28
CA GLN A 41 -10.09 -1.29 17.36
C GLN A 41 -11.26 -1.33 16.39
N ALA A 42 -11.06 -1.83 15.15
CA ALA A 42 -12.13 -1.97 14.18
C ALA A 42 -13.20 -2.97 14.62
N VAL A 43 -12.79 -4.13 15.16
CA VAL A 43 -13.74 -5.12 15.71
C VAL A 43 -14.50 -4.57 16.91
N VAL A 44 -13.85 -3.89 17.84
CA VAL A 44 -14.51 -3.25 18.98
C VAL A 44 -15.54 -2.21 18.52
N ARG A 45 -15.22 -1.44 17.48
CA ARG A 45 -16.08 -0.34 17.00
C ARG A 45 -17.23 -0.82 16.10
N PHE A 46 -17.01 -1.82 15.24
CA PHE A 46 -17.94 -2.23 14.19
C PHE A 46 -18.41 -3.68 14.30
N GLY A 47 -17.84 -4.47 15.19
CA GLY A 47 -18.19 -5.87 15.42
C GLY A 47 -17.49 -6.85 14.48
N LYS A 48 -17.48 -6.60 13.18
CA LYS A 48 -16.95 -7.50 12.15
C LYS A 48 -16.14 -6.75 11.09
N ILE A 49 -15.24 -7.45 10.43
CA ILE A 49 -14.48 -6.94 9.29
C ILE A 49 -14.84 -7.81 8.08
N HIS A 50 -15.37 -7.22 7.02
CA HIS A 50 -15.74 -7.93 5.80
C HIS A 50 -14.81 -7.63 4.61
N MET A 51 -14.05 -6.53 4.68
CA MET A 51 -13.16 -6.14 3.61
C MET A 51 -11.88 -5.50 4.15
N VAL A 52 -10.76 -5.86 3.54
CA VAL A 52 -9.51 -5.13 3.68
C VAL A 52 -9.04 -4.64 2.31
N VAL A 53 -8.64 -3.36 2.25
CA VAL A 53 -8.03 -2.77 1.06
C VAL A 53 -6.59 -2.43 1.39
N ASN A 54 -5.66 -3.22 0.85
CA ASN A 54 -4.24 -3.01 0.98
C ASN A 54 -3.79 -2.00 -0.09
N ASN A 55 -3.97 -0.71 0.22
CA ASN A 55 -3.73 0.39 -0.71
C ASN A 55 -2.41 1.13 -0.45
N ALA A 56 -1.89 1.11 0.76
CA ALA A 56 -0.66 1.80 1.10
C ALA A 56 0.49 1.39 0.18
N GLY A 57 1.24 2.38 -0.29
CA GLY A 57 2.37 2.14 -1.17
C GLY A 57 3.24 3.36 -1.36
N VAL A 58 4.50 3.11 -1.70
CA VAL A 58 5.53 4.13 -1.94
C VAL A 58 6.19 3.88 -3.30
N GLY A 59 6.67 4.97 -3.93
CA GLY A 59 7.34 4.90 -5.23
C GLY A 59 8.72 4.23 -5.17
N ALA A 60 9.34 4.21 -3.99
CA ALA A 60 10.72 3.82 -3.75
C ALA A 60 11.74 4.68 -4.53
N ASP A 61 13.02 4.32 -4.42
CA ASP A 61 14.08 5.00 -5.16
C ASP A 61 14.04 4.61 -6.64
N SER A 62 14.33 5.55 -7.51
CA SER A 62 14.44 5.32 -8.95
C SER A 62 15.84 5.66 -9.45
N GLY A 63 16.33 4.87 -10.39
CA GLY A 63 17.66 5.04 -10.99
C GLY A 63 18.21 3.74 -11.54
N PRO A 64 19.41 3.79 -12.16
CA PRO A 64 20.14 2.60 -12.59
C PRO A 64 20.32 1.62 -11.42
N ILE A 65 20.27 0.32 -11.71
CA ILE A 65 20.30 -0.71 -10.66
C ILE A 65 21.55 -0.62 -9.77
N GLU A 66 22.67 -0.26 -10.36
CA GLU A 66 23.95 -0.11 -9.67
C GLU A 66 24.00 1.08 -8.71
N SER A 67 23.06 2.03 -8.82
CA SER A 67 22.94 3.20 -7.94
C SER A 67 21.81 3.09 -6.90
N GLN A 68 21.02 2.03 -6.96
CA GLN A 68 19.90 1.85 -6.02
C GLN A 68 20.42 1.34 -4.67
N GLU A 69 20.16 2.10 -3.62
CA GLU A 69 20.60 1.80 -2.27
C GLU A 69 19.73 0.73 -1.60
N LYS A 70 20.33 -0.05 -0.71
CA LYS A 70 19.66 -1.11 0.04
C LYS A 70 18.46 -0.58 0.85
N GLU A 71 18.59 0.60 1.40
CA GLU A 71 17.56 1.27 2.22
C GLU A 71 16.29 1.56 1.42
N GLY A 72 16.44 1.98 0.16
CA GLY A 72 15.31 2.18 -0.75
C GLY A 72 14.60 0.89 -1.12
N TRP A 73 15.37 -0.19 -1.35
CA TRP A 73 14.82 -1.53 -1.55
C TRP A 73 14.07 -2.02 -0.32
N GLN A 74 14.67 -1.88 0.86
CA GLN A 74 14.04 -2.31 2.11
C GLN A 74 12.74 -1.55 2.36
N TRP A 75 12.71 -0.24 2.12
CA TRP A 75 11.50 0.56 2.25
C TRP A 75 10.38 0.07 1.33
N ALA A 76 10.70 -0.16 0.06
CA ALA A 76 9.72 -0.70 -0.89
C ALA A 76 9.20 -2.09 -0.45
N LEU A 77 10.08 -2.97 -0.04
CA LEU A 77 9.72 -4.31 0.44
C LEU A 77 8.81 -4.25 1.66
N ASP A 78 9.17 -3.44 2.66
CA ASP A 78 8.43 -3.36 3.92
C ASP A 78 7.04 -2.74 3.73
N VAL A 79 6.92 -1.69 2.92
CA VAL A 79 5.65 -1.00 2.71
C VAL A 79 4.80 -1.70 1.64
N ASN A 80 5.35 -1.86 0.42
CA ASN A 80 4.54 -2.30 -0.72
C ASN A 80 4.23 -3.80 -0.71
N LEU A 81 5.08 -4.63 -0.06
CA LEU A 81 4.92 -6.08 -0.02
C LEU A 81 4.53 -6.56 1.38
N MET A 82 5.40 -6.31 2.39
CA MET A 82 5.12 -6.82 3.74
C MET A 82 3.89 -6.18 4.35
N GLY A 83 3.60 -4.90 4.05
CA GLY A 83 2.35 -4.26 4.45
C GLY A 83 1.11 -4.99 3.94
N VAL A 84 1.12 -5.48 2.71
CA VAL A 84 0.05 -6.30 2.12
C VAL A 84 -0.03 -7.68 2.82
N VAL A 85 1.13 -8.29 3.08
CA VAL A 85 1.20 -9.59 3.78
C VAL A 85 0.67 -9.46 5.21
N TYR A 86 1.05 -8.44 5.97
CA TYR A 86 0.56 -8.22 7.32
C TYR A 86 -0.94 -7.92 7.35
N GLY A 87 -1.43 -7.09 6.40
CA GLY A 87 -2.85 -6.83 6.24
C GLY A 87 -3.65 -8.12 6.06
N ALA A 88 -3.24 -8.98 5.12
CA ALA A 88 -3.89 -10.26 4.92
C ALA A 88 -3.76 -11.19 6.14
N LYS A 89 -2.55 -11.32 6.71
CA LYS A 89 -2.26 -12.18 7.87
C LYS A 89 -3.13 -11.85 9.08
N VAL A 90 -3.37 -10.57 9.34
CA VAL A 90 -4.16 -10.10 10.49
C VAL A 90 -5.66 -10.14 10.19
N MET A 91 -6.09 -9.75 8.98
CA MET A 91 -7.52 -9.60 8.69
C MET A 91 -8.20 -10.91 8.27
N VAL A 92 -7.51 -11.82 7.57
CA VAL A 92 -8.10 -13.10 7.13
C VAL A 92 -8.69 -13.93 8.27
N PRO A 93 -8.01 -14.14 9.41
CA PRO A 93 -8.60 -14.86 10.52
C PRO A 93 -9.90 -14.23 11.02
N LEU A 94 -9.96 -12.90 11.12
CA LEU A 94 -11.14 -12.16 11.59
C LEU A 94 -12.31 -12.25 10.59
N ILE A 95 -12.02 -12.27 9.30
CA ILE A 95 -13.04 -12.48 8.26
C ILE A 95 -13.54 -13.93 8.30
N LYS A 96 -12.66 -14.91 8.52
CA LYS A 96 -13.07 -16.31 8.65
C LYS A 96 -13.93 -16.57 9.89
N ASP A 97 -13.64 -15.91 10.99
CA ASP A 97 -14.27 -16.16 12.30
C ASP A 97 -15.78 -15.91 12.31
N HIS A 98 -16.25 -14.88 11.59
CA HIS A 98 -17.71 -14.61 11.50
C HIS A 98 -18.46 -15.44 10.45
N GLY A 99 -17.76 -16.13 9.54
CA GLY A 99 -18.36 -17.08 8.60
C GLY A 99 -19.21 -16.49 7.46
N GLU A 100 -19.25 -15.16 7.31
CA GLU A 100 -20.05 -14.47 6.28
C GLU A 100 -19.28 -14.25 4.97
N GLY A 101 -18.00 -14.67 4.94
CA GLY A 101 -17.10 -14.38 3.83
C GLY A 101 -16.63 -12.93 3.80
N GLY A 102 -15.96 -12.54 2.71
CA GLY A 102 -15.46 -11.16 2.61
C GLY A 102 -14.54 -10.94 1.41
N TRP A 103 -13.78 -9.83 1.48
CA TRP A 103 -12.94 -9.37 0.39
C TRP A 103 -11.55 -8.94 0.86
N ILE A 104 -10.56 -9.27 0.04
CA ILE A 104 -9.21 -8.68 0.09
C ILE A 104 -8.98 -7.97 -1.24
N VAL A 105 -8.71 -6.68 -1.20
CA VAL A 105 -8.38 -5.88 -2.38
C VAL A 105 -6.95 -5.40 -2.25
N ASN A 106 -6.07 -5.87 -3.12
CA ASN A 106 -4.67 -5.48 -3.14
C ASN A 106 -4.40 -4.49 -4.27
N VAL A 107 -3.77 -3.36 -3.96
CA VAL A 107 -3.40 -2.37 -4.97
C VAL A 107 -1.96 -2.60 -5.43
N ALA A 108 -1.82 -3.26 -6.58
CA ALA A 108 -0.55 -3.44 -7.27
C ALA A 108 -0.23 -2.24 -8.19
N SER A 109 0.12 -2.50 -9.43
CA SER A 109 0.38 -1.51 -10.48
C SER A 109 0.55 -2.22 -11.82
N MET A 110 0.37 -1.52 -12.93
CA MET A 110 0.83 -1.97 -14.24
C MET A 110 2.33 -2.30 -14.26
N ALA A 111 3.12 -1.63 -13.41
CA ALA A 111 4.55 -1.94 -13.20
C ALA A 111 4.80 -3.32 -12.57
N GLY A 112 3.78 -3.96 -12.02
CA GLY A 112 3.84 -5.36 -11.57
C GLY A 112 3.54 -6.39 -12.68
N MET A 113 2.98 -5.93 -13.80
CA MET A 113 2.69 -6.78 -14.97
C MET A 113 3.76 -6.67 -16.06
N GLY A 114 4.53 -5.58 -16.06
CA GLY A 114 5.63 -5.35 -16.98
C GLY A 114 6.64 -4.40 -16.37
N GLY A 115 7.93 -4.67 -16.59
CA GLY A 115 9.01 -3.90 -15.96
C GLY A 115 9.09 -2.46 -16.48
N VAL A 116 9.10 -1.50 -15.58
CA VAL A 116 9.37 -0.09 -15.84
C VAL A 116 10.87 0.14 -15.60
N PRO A 117 11.64 0.64 -16.57
CA PRO A 117 13.05 0.95 -16.37
C PRO A 117 13.27 1.85 -15.14
N TYR A 118 14.40 1.69 -14.48
CA TYR A 118 14.84 2.48 -13.33
C TYR A 118 13.96 2.37 -12.06
N SER A 119 13.00 1.44 -12.03
CA SER A 119 12.06 1.26 -10.90
C SER A 119 12.14 -0.16 -10.31
N GLY A 120 13.34 -0.70 -10.15
CA GLY A 120 13.59 -2.10 -9.79
C GLY A 120 12.81 -2.58 -8.58
N ALA A 121 12.99 -1.92 -7.44
CA ALA A 121 12.32 -2.28 -6.18
C ALA A 121 10.78 -2.15 -6.27
N TYR A 122 10.29 -1.09 -6.90
CA TYR A 122 8.86 -0.90 -7.11
C TYR A 122 8.27 -2.01 -7.98
N ASN A 123 8.87 -2.30 -9.15
CA ASN A 123 8.42 -3.37 -10.05
C ASN A 123 8.36 -4.71 -9.32
N ALA A 124 9.45 -5.07 -8.63
CA ALA A 124 9.55 -6.35 -7.92
C ALA A 124 8.46 -6.50 -6.86
N THR A 125 8.21 -5.46 -6.05
CA THR A 125 7.18 -5.50 -5.02
C THR A 125 5.78 -5.57 -5.60
N LYS A 126 5.48 -4.83 -6.67
CA LYS A 126 4.17 -4.85 -7.31
C LYS A 126 3.90 -6.16 -8.08
N ALA A 127 4.91 -6.77 -8.68
CA ALA A 127 4.81 -8.12 -9.27
C ALA A 127 4.55 -9.19 -8.20
N ALA A 128 5.22 -9.10 -7.05
CA ALA A 128 4.98 -10.00 -5.94
C ALA A 128 3.54 -9.88 -5.41
N VAL A 129 2.98 -8.67 -5.31
CA VAL A 129 1.58 -8.47 -4.90
C VAL A 129 0.60 -9.09 -5.88
N VAL A 130 0.85 -9.03 -7.20
CA VAL A 130 0.02 -9.72 -8.20
C VAL A 130 0.05 -11.22 -7.95
N ALA A 131 1.23 -11.82 -7.88
CA ALA A 131 1.38 -13.26 -7.67
C ALA A 131 0.75 -13.76 -6.35
N LEU A 132 0.92 -13.01 -5.25
CA LEU A 132 0.27 -13.32 -3.96
C LEU A 132 -1.25 -13.24 -4.08
N SER A 133 -1.78 -12.26 -4.78
CA SER A 133 -3.24 -12.10 -4.95
C SER A 133 -3.84 -13.27 -5.71
N GLU A 134 -3.19 -13.73 -6.77
CA GLU A 134 -3.60 -14.92 -7.52
C GLU A 134 -3.58 -16.19 -6.64
N ALA A 135 -2.52 -16.40 -5.88
CA ALA A 135 -2.41 -17.55 -4.98
C ALA A 135 -3.49 -17.51 -3.88
N TRP A 136 -3.69 -16.37 -3.23
CA TRP A 136 -4.69 -16.21 -2.17
C TRP A 136 -6.12 -16.32 -2.68
N ALA A 137 -6.39 -15.97 -3.93
CA ALA A 137 -7.72 -16.14 -4.53
C ALA A 137 -8.18 -17.61 -4.52
N GLU A 138 -7.29 -18.55 -4.80
CA GLU A 138 -7.57 -19.98 -4.72
C GLU A 138 -7.53 -20.49 -3.27
N GLU A 139 -6.56 -20.05 -2.48
CA GLU A 139 -6.37 -20.49 -1.08
C GLU A 139 -7.56 -20.12 -0.19
N LEU A 140 -8.16 -18.95 -0.38
CA LEU A 140 -9.21 -18.41 0.48
C LEU A 140 -10.64 -18.67 -0.03
N LYS A 141 -10.78 -19.23 -1.22
CA LYS A 141 -12.06 -19.51 -1.89
C LYS A 141 -13.01 -20.37 -1.03
N ALA A 142 -12.49 -21.40 -0.40
CA ALA A 142 -13.30 -22.29 0.44
C ALA A 142 -13.86 -21.59 1.70
N ALA A 143 -13.24 -20.48 2.12
CA ALA A 143 -13.72 -19.65 3.22
C ALA A 143 -14.69 -18.54 2.76
N GLY A 144 -15.07 -18.50 1.48
CA GLY A 144 -15.92 -17.44 0.93
C GLY A 144 -15.24 -16.06 0.87
N ILE A 145 -13.91 -16.03 0.89
CA ILE A 145 -13.16 -14.77 0.83
C ILE A 145 -12.67 -14.58 -0.61
N HIS A 146 -13.11 -13.48 -1.22
CA HIS A 146 -12.70 -13.10 -2.57
C HIS A 146 -11.44 -12.25 -2.51
N VAL A 147 -10.52 -12.49 -3.43
CA VAL A 147 -9.30 -11.66 -3.56
C VAL A 147 -9.30 -10.98 -4.91
N ALA A 148 -9.12 -9.67 -4.92
CA ALA A 148 -8.99 -8.87 -6.12
C ALA A 148 -7.65 -8.13 -6.11
N VAL A 149 -7.04 -7.97 -7.29
CA VAL A 149 -5.86 -7.14 -7.47
C VAL A 149 -6.16 -6.02 -8.46
N LEU A 150 -5.89 -4.79 -8.06
CA LEU A 150 -5.97 -3.62 -8.93
C LEU A 150 -4.56 -3.32 -9.47
N CYS A 151 -4.45 -3.16 -10.78
CA CYS A 151 -3.19 -2.81 -11.44
C CYS A 151 -3.31 -1.46 -12.16
N PRO A 152 -3.40 -0.34 -11.43
CA PRO A 152 -3.56 0.97 -12.04
C PRO A 152 -2.35 1.34 -12.89
N ALA A 153 -2.59 2.15 -13.93
CA ALA A 153 -1.54 2.88 -14.63
C ALA A 153 -1.24 4.19 -13.89
N PHE A 154 -1.40 5.34 -14.54
CA PHE A 154 -1.16 6.64 -13.93
C PHE A 154 -2.48 7.21 -13.37
N VAL A 155 -2.51 7.41 -12.04
CA VAL A 155 -3.63 7.99 -11.30
C VAL A 155 -3.11 9.23 -10.57
N GLN A 156 -3.87 10.30 -10.54
CA GLN A 156 -3.52 11.57 -9.89
C GLN A 156 -3.47 11.41 -8.37
N THR A 157 -2.35 10.91 -7.88
CA THR A 157 -2.09 10.67 -6.45
C THR A 157 -0.78 11.34 -6.02
N ARG A 158 -0.45 11.24 -4.75
CA ARG A 158 0.81 11.74 -4.20
C ARG A 158 1.91 10.67 -4.11
N ILE A 159 1.82 9.61 -4.90
CA ILE A 159 2.82 8.52 -4.86
C ILE A 159 4.23 9.01 -5.23
N TYR A 160 4.35 10.00 -6.10
CA TYR A 160 5.61 10.63 -6.46
C TYR A 160 6.25 11.43 -5.31
N ASP A 161 5.48 11.77 -4.28
CA ASP A 161 5.88 12.53 -3.09
C ASP A 161 5.99 11.60 -1.86
N SER A 162 6.27 10.31 -2.07
CA SER A 162 6.32 9.30 -1.01
C SER A 162 7.39 9.60 0.04
N GLU A 163 8.47 10.28 -0.36
CA GLU A 163 9.58 10.68 0.52
C GLU A 163 9.12 11.42 1.79
N ARG A 164 8.02 12.17 1.74
CA ARG A 164 7.44 12.86 2.90
C ARG A 164 7.15 11.93 4.09
N ASN A 165 6.93 10.63 3.83
CA ASN A 165 6.60 9.61 4.83
C ASN A 165 7.76 8.61 5.05
N ARG A 166 8.95 8.86 4.48
CA ARG A 166 10.10 7.97 4.60
C ARG A 166 10.72 8.09 5.99
N ARG A 167 10.74 6.99 6.71
CA ARG A 167 11.34 6.94 8.06
C ARG A 167 12.86 7.01 7.98
N GLU A 168 13.50 7.48 9.08
CA GLU A 168 14.96 7.60 9.20
C GLU A 168 15.70 6.30 8.87
N GLN A 169 15.17 5.16 9.27
CA GLN A 169 15.79 3.85 9.03
C GLN A 169 15.93 3.49 7.55
N TYR A 170 15.15 4.11 6.68
CA TYR A 170 15.20 3.90 5.23
C TYR A 170 15.93 5.00 4.48
N LYS A 171 16.37 6.06 5.16
CA LYS A 171 17.09 7.15 4.51
C LYS A 171 18.50 6.71 4.18
N SER A 172 18.87 6.82 2.91
CA SER A 172 20.25 6.62 2.44
C SER A 172 21.09 7.87 2.73
N LYS A 173 22.35 7.65 3.11
CA LYS A 173 23.33 8.73 3.29
C LYS A 173 23.87 9.28 1.96
N ALA A 174 23.65 8.55 0.87
CA ALA A 174 24.21 8.84 -0.44
C ALA A 174 23.30 9.66 -1.35
N LEU A 175 21.98 9.68 -1.09
CA LEU A 175 21.04 10.44 -1.90
C LEU A 175 21.07 11.92 -1.55
N ASN A 176 21.43 12.74 -2.54
CA ASN A 176 21.26 14.18 -2.46
C ASN A 176 19.77 14.50 -2.73
N PRO A 177 19.00 14.99 -1.72
CA PRO A 177 17.55 15.22 -1.90
C PRO A 177 17.23 16.23 -3.01
N ASP A 178 18.19 17.03 -3.43
CA ASP A 178 18.01 18.07 -4.44
C ASP A 178 18.22 17.59 -5.88
N GLU A 179 18.72 16.35 -6.08
CA GLU A 179 18.93 15.77 -7.41
C GLU A 179 17.78 14.85 -7.83
N GLU A 180 16.67 15.46 -8.23
CA GLU A 180 15.60 14.69 -8.89
C GLU A 180 16.04 14.24 -10.29
N SER A 181 16.08 12.93 -10.53
CA SER A 181 16.43 12.38 -11.83
C SER A 181 15.43 12.81 -12.92
N SER A 182 15.90 12.86 -14.18
CA SER A 182 15.02 13.17 -15.32
C SER A 182 13.88 12.16 -15.46
N PHE A 183 14.10 10.91 -15.03
CA PHE A 183 13.07 9.87 -14.99
C PHE A 183 12.02 10.17 -13.91
N SER A 184 12.43 10.56 -12.71
CA SER A 184 11.51 10.91 -11.62
C SER A 184 10.62 12.10 -12.00
N LYS A 185 11.17 13.11 -12.67
CA LYS A 185 10.41 14.24 -13.22
C LYS A 185 9.35 13.79 -14.21
N LYS A 186 9.73 12.94 -15.17
CA LYS A 186 8.80 12.41 -16.18
C LYS A 186 7.72 11.52 -15.56
N ALA A 187 8.06 10.68 -14.57
CA ALA A 187 7.09 9.87 -13.86
C ALA A 187 6.08 10.75 -13.08
N ARG A 188 6.56 11.82 -12.45
CA ARG A 188 5.69 12.81 -11.79
C ARG A 188 4.70 13.45 -12.76
N GLU A 189 5.17 13.91 -13.93
CA GLU A 189 4.31 14.48 -14.97
C GLU A 189 3.24 13.49 -15.46
N MET A 190 3.62 12.20 -15.65
CA MET A 190 2.66 11.17 -16.03
C MET A 190 1.59 10.93 -14.96
N VAL A 191 1.94 10.95 -13.68
CA VAL A 191 0.99 10.83 -12.57
C VAL A 191 0.08 12.06 -12.51
N GLN A 192 0.62 13.27 -12.66
CA GLN A 192 -0.15 14.51 -12.64
C GLN A 192 -1.14 14.61 -13.81
N ASN A 193 -0.84 14.00 -14.95
CA ASN A 193 -1.70 13.93 -16.13
C ASN A 193 -2.51 12.61 -16.20
N GLY A 194 -2.48 11.79 -15.16
CA GLY A 194 -3.21 10.55 -15.07
C GLY A 194 -4.72 10.75 -14.88
N ILE A 195 -5.46 9.65 -14.72
CA ILE A 195 -6.88 9.70 -14.40
C ILE A 195 -7.09 10.20 -12.96
N GLU A 196 -8.23 10.83 -12.71
CA GLU A 196 -8.64 11.18 -11.33
C GLU A 196 -8.88 9.90 -10.50
N PRO A 197 -8.61 9.95 -9.18
CA PRO A 197 -8.80 8.80 -8.29
C PRO A 197 -10.23 8.32 -8.16
#